data_92360ff18e885ab185a7b79970212b55
#
_entry.id   92360ff18e885ab185a7b79970212b55
#
_cell.length_a   1.000
_cell.length_b   1.000
_cell.length_c   1.000
_cell.angle_alpha   90.00
_cell.angle_beta   90.00
_cell.angle_gamma   90.00
#
_symmetry.space_group_name_H-M   'P 1'
#
loop_
_entity.id
_entity.type
_entity.pdbx_description
1 polymer ?
#
loop_
_entity_poly.entity_id
_entity_poly.type
_entity_poly.pdbx_seq_one_letter_code
_entity_poly.pdbx_strand_id
1 'polypeptide(L)'
;MLRSTLRSFLVLLGGTALPRVAQTSPAAQIPMDLPTGERWLKHFNEDLLPFWNVPDAWGTPRGDFPTFRGNDGKAVDGSRPPEELATAPGWIKENFGRDYVRMKSRQTYFYGVAYHLTGDPKMLGLARDGAAFIRERALDLKTGSAVSYWDKGVPRPEVLARTTQDLAYAQLGLAMYYYLTRDEATLRDLKRLKRHIFTQYWNPEWQALRWVKTASPDGEHLRQELVAQLDQVNAYMLLLTPILPAAERRAWTADLQRLARVMVKDYHDAERHLFWGSLHDPAQKKLGSRHTDFGHTAKAYWMLERIGRLTQDQALVDLATTGGRAVLRQAYLPASGTWGSRLRPDGSVGTGKEWWIYAELDQLAATLALADPTQAAPLPRTADFWFRRMVDPVNHEVWGGTGGAPDFEPWPGPKIHQWKSGYHSAEHALVGYLTAQALHGESATLYFAPPSAKALLRPYFFEGAIATRRSEPLPGFPGRRKVQVAFTALR
;
A
#
# COMPACT_ATOMS: atom_id res chain seq x y z
N MET A 1 39.21 -45.54 -53.26
CA MET A 1 38.40 -46.47 -54.09
C MET A 1 37.11 -46.73 -53.31
N LEU A 2 36.08 -46.62 -53.91
CA LEU A 2 34.66 -46.87 -53.95
C LEU A 2 33.75 -45.86 -53.27
N ARG A 3 33.08 -45.12 -54.14
CA ARG A 3 31.85 -44.36 -53.87
C ARG A 3 30.67 -45.31 -53.79
N SER A 4 29.76 -45.11 -52.86
CA SER A 4 28.38 -45.61 -53.01
C SER A 4 27.41 -44.54 -52.57
N THR A 5 26.63 -44.11 -53.55
CA THR A 5 25.49 -43.20 -53.49
C THR A 5 24.27 -43.90 -52.92
N LEU A 6 23.61 -43.33 -51.89
CA LEU A 6 22.23 -43.68 -51.52
C LEU A 6 21.32 -42.51 -51.81
N ARG A 7 20.32 -42.75 -52.63
CA ARG A 7 19.20 -41.83 -52.98
C ARG A 7 18.18 -41.80 -51.86
N SER A 8 17.85 -40.60 -51.39
CA SER A 8 16.75 -40.35 -50.47
C SER A 8 15.41 -40.30 -51.21
N PHE A 9 14.46 -41.10 -50.75
CA PHE A 9 13.05 -41.00 -51.13
C PHE A 9 12.36 -40.01 -50.16
N LEU A 10 11.84 -38.91 -50.70
CA LEU A 10 10.94 -37.99 -50.02
C LEU A 10 9.50 -38.48 -50.14
N VAL A 11 8.89 -38.89 -49.04
CA VAL A 11 7.46 -39.15 -48.97
C VAL A 11 6.79 -37.88 -48.39
N LEU A 12 6.08 -37.15 -49.23
CA LEU A 12 5.19 -36.06 -48.84
C LEU A 12 3.89 -36.66 -48.28
N LEU A 13 3.73 -36.63 -46.98
CA LEU A 13 2.44 -36.81 -46.32
C LEU A 13 1.79 -35.44 -46.15
N GLY A 14 0.83 -35.13 -47.00
CA GLY A 14 -0.03 -33.96 -46.88
C GLY A 14 -1.00 -34.13 -45.69
N GLY A 15 -0.63 -33.55 -44.54
CA GLY A 15 -1.56 -33.41 -43.42
C GLY A 15 -2.38 -32.15 -43.58
N THR A 16 -3.67 -32.29 -43.87
CA THR A 16 -4.66 -31.20 -43.81
C THR A 16 -4.83 -30.79 -42.37
N ALA A 17 -4.24 -29.66 -41.98
CA ALA A 17 -4.49 -29.02 -40.68
C ALA A 17 -5.94 -28.50 -40.69
N LEU A 18 -6.80 -29.14 -39.89
CA LEU A 18 -8.11 -28.60 -39.56
C LEU A 18 -7.91 -27.29 -38.78
N PRO A 19 -8.64 -26.22 -39.08
CA PRO A 19 -8.55 -24.99 -38.29
C PRO A 19 -9.02 -25.29 -36.87
N ARG A 20 -8.13 -25.07 -35.87
CA ARG A 20 -8.52 -25.01 -34.49
C ARG A 20 -9.52 -23.85 -34.35
N VAL A 21 -10.78 -24.16 -34.17
CA VAL A 21 -11.78 -23.22 -33.68
C VAL A 21 -11.28 -22.80 -32.28
N ALA A 22 -10.83 -21.57 -32.16
CA ALA A 22 -10.57 -20.98 -30.88
C ALA A 22 -11.90 -20.99 -30.12
N GLN A 23 -12.04 -21.86 -29.13
CA GLN A 23 -13.09 -21.76 -28.14
C GLN A 23 -12.90 -20.43 -27.44
N THR A 24 -13.69 -19.43 -27.79
CA THR A 24 -13.85 -18.21 -27.00
C THR A 24 -14.47 -18.68 -25.70
N SER A 25 -13.65 -18.74 -24.63
CA SER A 25 -14.17 -18.84 -23.26
C SER A 25 -15.22 -17.73 -23.10
N PRO A 26 -16.40 -18.04 -22.52
CA PRO A 26 -17.40 -17.00 -22.27
C PRO A 26 -16.69 -15.88 -21.49
N ALA A 27 -16.85 -14.64 -21.96
CA ALA A 27 -16.30 -13.48 -21.29
C ALA A 27 -16.73 -13.56 -19.82
N ALA A 28 -15.76 -13.63 -18.91
CA ALA A 28 -16.05 -13.72 -17.49
C ALA A 28 -16.89 -12.48 -17.11
N GLN A 29 -18.12 -12.70 -16.67
CA GLN A 29 -19.04 -11.62 -16.34
C GLN A 29 -18.60 -10.98 -15.02
N ILE A 30 -18.49 -9.68 -15.03
CA ILE A 30 -18.30 -8.87 -13.81
C ILE A 30 -19.55 -9.04 -12.94
N PRO A 31 -19.43 -9.19 -11.59
CA PRO A 31 -20.58 -9.21 -10.73
C PRO A 31 -21.45 -7.95 -10.93
N MET A 32 -22.75 -8.10 -11.12
CA MET A 32 -23.67 -6.98 -11.40
C MET A 32 -23.78 -6.01 -10.24
N ASP A 33 -23.51 -6.44 -9.03
CA ASP A 33 -23.55 -5.69 -7.77
C ASP A 33 -22.17 -5.17 -7.33
N LEU A 34 -21.15 -5.26 -8.21
CA LEU A 34 -19.83 -4.68 -7.96
C LEU A 34 -19.98 -3.15 -7.76
N PRO A 35 -19.45 -2.56 -6.67
CA PRO A 35 -19.52 -1.12 -6.46
C PRO A 35 -18.96 -0.34 -7.65
N THR A 36 -19.67 0.71 -8.07
CA THR A 36 -19.22 1.61 -9.14
C THR A 36 -18.10 2.54 -8.63
N GLY A 37 -17.35 3.14 -9.55
CA GLY A 37 -16.38 4.18 -9.19
C GLY A 37 -17.03 5.36 -8.47
N GLU A 38 -18.26 5.74 -8.84
CA GLU A 38 -19.03 6.78 -8.15
C GLU A 38 -19.32 6.41 -6.68
N ARG A 39 -19.65 5.12 -6.39
CA ARG A 39 -19.83 4.66 -5.00
C ARG A 39 -18.55 4.78 -4.18
N TRP A 40 -17.37 4.49 -4.78
CA TRP A 40 -16.08 4.65 -4.11
C TRP A 40 -15.72 6.13 -3.87
N LEU A 41 -15.98 7.01 -4.86
CA LEU A 41 -15.80 8.47 -4.67
C LEU A 41 -16.74 9.03 -3.61
N LYS A 42 -17.98 8.58 -3.58
CA LYS A 42 -18.93 8.94 -2.52
C LYS A 42 -18.42 8.51 -1.15
N HIS A 43 -17.97 7.26 -1.02
CA HIS A 43 -17.35 6.76 0.22
C HIS A 43 -16.17 7.64 0.67
N PHE A 44 -15.27 7.95 -0.25
CA PHE A 44 -14.14 8.82 0.08
C PHE A 44 -14.59 10.20 0.57
N ASN A 45 -15.51 10.83 -0.15
CA ASN A 45 -15.92 12.21 0.11
C ASN A 45 -16.85 12.37 1.34
N GLU A 46 -17.73 11.39 1.59
CA GLU A 46 -18.76 11.49 2.62
C GLU A 46 -18.38 10.69 3.89
N ASP A 47 -17.69 9.54 3.76
CA ASP A 47 -17.39 8.69 4.91
C ASP A 47 -15.97 8.88 5.46
N LEU A 48 -14.98 9.27 4.61
CA LEU A 48 -13.59 9.40 5.06
C LEU A 48 -13.13 10.84 5.22
N LEU A 49 -13.26 11.64 4.16
CA LEU A 49 -12.71 13.00 4.10
C LEU A 49 -13.21 13.93 5.22
N PRO A 50 -14.47 13.89 5.69
CA PRO A 50 -14.94 14.77 6.75
C PRO A 50 -14.14 14.64 8.05
N PHE A 51 -13.70 13.43 8.42
CA PHE A 51 -12.90 13.22 9.63
C PHE A 51 -11.53 13.92 9.56
N TRP A 52 -10.95 14.06 8.36
CA TRP A 52 -9.62 14.62 8.14
C TRP A 52 -9.66 16.10 7.74
N ASN A 53 -10.80 16.61 7.26
CA ASN A 53 -10.93 17.96 6.76
C ASN A 53 -11.42 18.95 7.85
N VAL A 54 -10.88 18.83 9.05
CA VAL A 54 -11.17 19.69 10.22
C VAL A 54 -9.88 20.28 10.79
N PRO A 55 -9.95 21.49 11.41
CA PRO A 55 -8.76 22.15 11.98
C PRO A 55 -7.97 21.27 12.94
N ASP A 56 -8.62 20.51 13.81
CA ASP A 56 -8.02 19.59 14.79
C ASP A 56 -7.16 18.50 14.15
N ALA A 57 -7.38 18.19 12.87
CA ALA A 57 -6.56 17.25 12.10
C ALA A 57 -5.30 17.88 11.49
N TRP A 58 -5.23 19.22 11.37
CA TRP A 58 -4.16 19.86 10.60
C TRP A 58 -2.90 20.15 11.39
N GLY A 59 -2.98 20.05 12.74
CA GLY A 59 -1.86 20.29 13.64
C GLY A 59 -1.53 21.76 13.83
N THR A 60 -0.65 22.03 14.80
CA THR A 60 -0.15 23.38 15.11
C THR A 60 1.34 23.32 15.37
N PRO A 61 2.20 23.86 14.47
CA PRO A 61 1.85 24.50 13.20
C PRO A 61 1.19 23.55 12.21
N ARG A 62 0.47 24.10 11.21
CA ARG A 62 -0.18 23.28 10.18
C ARG A 62 0.84 22.40 9.44
N GLY A 63 0.57 21.10 9.36
CA GLY A 63 1.50 20.08 8.87
C GLY A 63 2.11 19.23 9.99
N ASP A 64 2.06 19.71 11.24
CA ASP A 64 2.40 18.92 12.44
C ASP A 64 1.22 18.06 12.86
N PHE A 65 0.85 17.13 11.99
CA PHE A 65 -0.35 16.31 12.16
C PHE A 65 -0.30 15.44 13.41
N PRO A 66 -1.35 15.44 14.23
CA PRO A 66 -1.36 14.72 15.51
C PRO A 66 -1.33 13.19 15.32
N THR A 67 -0.61 12.50 16.20
CA THR A 67 -0.57 11.03 16.24
C THR A 67 -1.85 10.42 16.80
N PHE A 68 -2.48 11.09 17.76
CA PHE A 68 -3.73 10.67 18.39
C PHE A 68 -4.79 11.74 18.24
N ARG A 69 -6.03 11.32 18.00
CA ARG A 69 -7.24 12.15 18.07
C ARG A 69 -8.37 11.34 18.67
N GLY A 70 -9.36 12.01 19.24
CA GLY A 70 -10.58 11.36 19.70
C GLY A 70 -11.35 10.67 18.57
N ASN A 71 -12.19 9.72 18.92
CA ASN A 71 -13.06 9.05 17.96
C ASN A 71 -14.05 10.00 17.27
N ASP A 72 -14.34 11.13 17.88
CA ASP A 72 -15.11 12.25 17.31
C ASP A 72 -14.27 13.17 16.39
N GLY A 73 -12.98 12.86 16.20
CA GLY A 73 -12.07 13.62 15.35
C GLY A 73 -11.41 14.82 16.00
N LYS A 74 -11.73 15.13 17.27
CA LYS A 74 -11.15 16.28 17.98
C LYS A 74 -9.70 16.04 18.41
N ALA A 75 -8.97 17.13 18.57
CA ALA A 75 -7.64 17.10 19.17
C ALA A 75 -7.69 16.53 20.59
N VAL A 76 -6.66 15.74 20.93
CA VAL A 76 -6.51 15.14 22.26
C VAL A 76 -5.64 16.03 23.10
N ASP A 77 -6.09 16.38 24.31
CA ASP A 77 -5.28 16.98 25.34
C ASP A 77 -4.41 15.91 26.01
N GLY A 78 -3.10 16.04 25.92
CA GLY A 78 -2.15 15.09 26.50
C GLY A 78 -2.27 14.94 28.04
N SER A 79 -2.89 15.92 28.73
CA SER A 79 -3.21 15.87 30.16
C SER A 79 -4.55 15.16 30.48
N ARG A 80 -5.40 14.97 29.44
CA ARG A 80 -6.72 14.34 29.53
C ARG A 80 -6.87 13.32 28.41
N PRO A 81 -6.43 12.08 28.64
CA PRO A 81 -6.60 11.02 27.65
C PRO A 81 -8.09 10.84 27.29
N PRO A 82 -8.41 10.57 26.00
CA PRO A 82 -9.79 10.32 25.61
C PRO A 82 -10.30 9.02 26.25
N GLU A 83 -11.62 8.92 26.47
CA GLU A 83 -12.23 7.77 27.14
C GLU A 83 -11.92 6.44 26.44
N GLU A 84 -11.91 6.43 25.12
CA GLU A 84 -11.59 5.24 24.32
C GLU A 84 -10.18 4.72 24.56
N LEU A 85 -9.25 5.55 25.06
CA LEU A 85 -7.92 5.07 25.42
C LEU A 85 -7.97 4.13 26.65
N ALA A 86 -8.93 4.29 27.55
CA ALA A 86 -9.10 3.42 28.72
C ALA A 86 -9.35 1.96 28.32
N THR A 87 -10.04 1.72 27.22
CA THR A 87 -10.37 0.38 26.70
C THR A 87 -9.35 -0.12 25.67
N ALA A 88 -8.40 0.71 25.26
CA ALA A 88 -7.39 0.35 24.28
C ALA A 88 -6.44 -0.76 24.81
N PRO A 89 -5.89 -1.61 23.91
CA PRO A 89 -4.81 -2.52 24.26
C PRO A 89 -3.58 -1.80 24.85
N GLY A 90 -2.83 -2.50 25.71
CA GLY A 90 -1.65 -1.95 26.40
C GLY A 90 -0.64 -1.31 25.45
N TRP A 91 -0.36 -1.97 24.32
CA TRP A 91 0.57 -1.47 23.30
C TRP A 91 0.15 -0.12 22.65
N ILE A 92 -1.13 0.26 22.71
CA ILE A 92 -1.59 1.59 22.31
C ILE A 92 -1.37 2.57 23.47
N LYS A 93 -1.79 2.21 24.70
CA LYS A 93 -1.67 3.06 25.90
C LYS A 93 -0.23 3.49 26.17
N GLU A 94 0.72 2.57 26.07
CA GLU A 94 2.16 2.80 26.28
C GLU A 94 2.77 3.79 25.30
N ASN A 95 2.11 4.03 24.16
CA ASN A 95 2.56 4.95 23.13
C ASN A 95 1.80 6.28 23.12
N PHE A 96 0.82 6.45 24.01
CA PHE A 96 0.11 7.71 24.14
C PHE A 96 1.06 8.83 24.58
N GLY A 97 0.94 9.99 23.95
CA GLY A 97 1.83 11.13 24.17
C GLY A 97 3.12 11.12 23.35
N ARG A 98 3.44 10.03 22.65
CA ARG A 98 4.51 10.01 21.64
C ARG A 98 3.99 10.51 20.29
N ASP A 99 4.83 11.28 19.62
CA ASP A 99 4.46 11.90 18.34
C ASP A 99 5.22 11.27 17.18
N TYR A 100 4.52 10.49 16.36
CA TYR A 100 5.12 9.59 15.35
C TYR A 100 5.21 10.21 13.95
N VAL A 101 6.41 10.20 13.36
CA VAL A 101 6.64 10.67 11.99
C VAL A 101 5.86 9.85 10.96
N ARG A 102 5.76 8.52 11.15
CA ARG A 102 4.94 7.68 10.27
C ARG A 102 3.47 8.10 10.23
N MET A 103 2.93 8.65 11.32
CA MET A 103 1.54 9.13 11.36
C MET A 103 1.40 10.43 10.57
N LYS A 104 2.34 11.36 10.71
CA LYS A 104 2.39 12.59 9.92
C LYS A 104 2.52 12.29 8.44
N SER A 105 3.38 11.33 8.09
CA SER A 105 3.60 10.91 6.71
C SER A 105 2.37 10.21 6.10
N ARG A 106 1.70 9.35 6.85
CA ARG A 106 0.45 8.70 6.44
C ARG A 106 -0.69 9.71 6.25
N GLN A 107 -0.76 10.73 7.08
CA GLN A 107 -1.76 11.79 6.91
C GLN A 107 -1.41 12.71 5.74
N THR A 108 -0.13 13.02 5.51
CA THR A 108 0.34 13.69 4.29
C THR A 108 -0.08 12.92 3.03
N TYR A 109 0.06 11.60 3.05
CA TYR A 109 -0.39 10.72 1.98
C TYR A 109 -1.92 10.79 1.80
N PHE A 110 -2.71 10.75 2.88
CA PHE A 110 -4.17 10.89 2.83
C PHE A 110 -4.59 12.17 2.08
N TYR A 111 -4.02 13.31 2.43
CA TYR A 111 -4.31 14.57 1.73
C TYR A 111 -3.84 14.57 0.28
N GLY A 112 -2.75 13.87 -0.02
CA GLY A 112 -2.31 13.64 -1.39
C GLY A 112 -3.36 12.85 -2.20
N VAL A 113 -3.88 11.76 -1.64
CA VAL A 113 -4.97 10.98 -2.25
C VAL A 113 -6.23 11.84 -2.40
N ALA A 114 -6.57 12.64 -1.38
CA ALA A 114 -7.72 13.55 -1.45
C ALA A 114 -7.61 14.52 -2.64
N TYR A 115 -6.45 15.15 -2.83
CA TYR A 115 -6.22 15.97 -4.03
C TYR A 115 -6.28 15.15 -5.32
N HIS A 116 -5.72 13.96 -5.31
CA HIS A 116 -5.66 13.09 -6.50
C HIS A 116 -7.04 12.66 -6.99
N LEU A 117 -7.99 12.46 -6.08
CA LEU A 117 -9.37 12.10 -6.38
C LEU A 117 -10.27 13.32 -6.66
N THR A 118 -10.06 14.46 -5.97
CA THR A 118 -11.00 15.59 -6.01
C THR A 118 -10.51 16.81 -6.80
N GLY A 119 -9.18 16.96 -6.95
CA GLY A 119 -8.57 18.16 -7.52
C GLY A 119 -8.69 19.40 -6.63
N ASP A 120 -9.07 19.26 -5.36
CA ASP A 120 -9.20 20.36 -4.40
C ASP A 120 -7.84 20.92 -3.99
N PRO A 121 -7.48 22.18 -4.33
CA PRO A 121 -6.20 22.76 -3.98
C PRO A 121 -5.92 22.81 -2.47
N LYS A 122 -6.96 22.87 -1.62
CA LYS A 122 -6.82 22.84 -0.17
C LYS A 122 -6.17 21.53 0.29
N MET A 123 -6.57 20.39 -0.28
CA MET A 123 -5.99 19.09 0.05
C MET A 123 -4.52 19.01 -0.34
N LEU A 124 -4.15 19.52 -1.52
CA LEU A 124 -2.75 19.63 -1.91
C LEU A 124 -1.96 20.55 -0.97
N GLY A 125 -2.58 21.63 -0.49
CA GLY A 125 -2.01 22.54 0.49
C GLY A 125 -1.66 21.82 1.79
N LEU A 126 -2.57 21.00 2.31
CA LEU A 126 -2.32 20.17 3.51
C LEU A 126 -1.23 19.12 3.26
N ALA A 127 -1.22 18.47 2.10
CA ALA A 127 -0.15 17.55 1.73
C ALA A 127 1.22 18.24 1.65
N ARG A 128 1.28 19.48 1.10
CA ARG A 128 2.49 20.30 1.07
C ARG A 128 2.98 20.63 2.48
N ASP A 129 2.08 21.04 3.35
CA ASP A 129 2.44 21.48 4.71
C ASP A 129 2.96 20.28 5.53
N GLY A 130 2.34 19.10 5.41
CA GLY A 130 2.85 17.87 6.03
C GLY A 130 4.20 17.43 5.46
N ALA A 131 4.38 17.52 4.13
CA ALA A 131 5.67 17.22 3.51
C ALA A 131 6.76 18.21 3.96
N ALA A 132 6.45 19.51 4.07
CA ALA A 132 7.37 20.52 4.59
C ALA A 132 7.76 20.22 6.03
N PHE A 133 6.79 19.92 6.91
CA PHE A 133 7.07 19.56 8.30
C PHE A 133 8.01 18.36 8.41
N ILE A 134 7.74 17.28 7.67
CA ILE A 134 8.61 16.08 7.70
C ILE A 134 10.03 16.45 7.25
N ARG A 135 10.17 17.19 6.16
CA ARG A 135 11.46 17.58 5.60
C ARG A 135 12.29 18.49 6.52
N GLU A 136 11.63 19.41 7.19
CA GLU A 136 12.28 20.42 8.03
C GLU A 136 12.55 19.93 9.46
N ARG A 137 11.68 19.05 9.99
CA ARG A 137 11.71 18.67 11.41
C ARG A 137 12.09 17.22 11.65
N ALA A 138 11.75 16.31 10.74
CA ALA A 138 11.97 14.88 10.94
C ALA A 138 13.21 14.34 10.21
N LEU A 139 13.63 14.93 9.10
CA LEU A 139 14.81 14.48 8.38
C LEU A 139 16.10 14.96 9.05
N ASP A 140 17.01 14.04 9.26
CA ASP A 140 18.37 14.35 9.68
C ASP A 140 19.28 14.47 8.48
N LEU A 141 19.61 15.70 8.11
CA LEU A 141 20.42 15.97 6.92
C LEU A 141 21.87 15.53 7.05
N LYS A 142 22.40 15.32 8.28
CA LYS A 142 23.77 14.85 8.51
C LYS A 142 23.90 13.36 8.28
N THR A 143 22.98 12.57 8.82
CA THR A 143 23.00 11.11 8.70
C THR A 143 22.21 10.59 7.51
N GLY A 144 21.29 11.39 6.97
CA GLY A 144 20.35 10.98 5.95
C GLY A 144 19.19 10.14 6.48
N SER A 145 19.06 10.00 7.81
CA SER A 145 18.00 9.27 8.51
C SER A 145 16.75 10.15 8.70
N ALA A 146 15.70 9.57 9.31
CA ALA A 146 14.52 10.29 9.78
C ALA A 146 14.21 9.89 11.22
N VAL A 147 13.67 10.82 12.02
CA VAL A 147 13.15 10.55 13.37
C VAL A 147 12.00 9.54 13.25
N SER A 148 11.92 8.55 14.15
CA SER A 148 10.76 7.66 14.24
C SER A 148 9.61 8.33 14.98
N TYR A 149 9.92 8.91 16.14
CA TYR A 149 8.95 9.66 16.95
C TYR A 149 9.67 10.63 17.90
N TRP A 150 8.93 11.59 18.41
CA TRP A 150 9.35 12.40 19.55
C TRP A 150 8.67 11.89 20.83
N ASP A 151 9.44 11.77 21.90
CA ASP A 151 8.95 11.52 23.25
C ASP A 151 9.26 12.76 24.08
N LYS A 152 8.23 13.49 24.52
CA LYS A 152 8.37 14.79 25.22
C LYS A 152 9.30 15.76 24.47
N GLY A 153 9.17 15.82 23.15
CA GLY A 153 9.98 16.67 22.28
C GLY A 153 11.39 16.16 21.97
N VAL A 154 11.81 15.02 22.52
CA VAL A 154 13.12 14.40 22.26
C VAL A 154 13.01 13.40 21.11
N PRO A 155 13.83 13.50 20.03
CA PRO A 155 13.84 12.54 18.94
C PRO A 155 14.24 11.13 19.42
N ARG A 156 13.46 10.13 19.03
CA ARG A 156 13.67 8.73 19.42
C ARG A 156 13.46 7.78 18.21
N PRO A 157 14.00 6.55 18.29
CA PRO A 157 15.20 6.17 19.05
C PRO A 157 16.48 6.77 18.43
N GLU A 158 17.65 6.33 18.91
CA GLU A 158 18.94 6.65 18.31
C GLU A 158 18.98 6.23 16.84
N VAL A 159 19.77 6.93 16.01
CA VAL A 159 19.73 6.83 14.54
C VAL A 159 19.72 5.38 14.03
N LEU A 160 20.65 4.54 14.48
CA LEU A 160 20.78 3.17 14.01
C LEU A 160 19.90 2.15 14.76
N ALA A 161 19.17 2.59 15.76
CA ALA A 161 18.13 1.82 16.45
C ALA A 161 16.72 2.09 15.87
N ARG A 162 16.59 3.00 14.90
CA ARG A 162 15.33 3.22 14.15
C ARG A 162 15.05 2.04 13.27
N THR A 163 13.78 1.62 13.20
CA THR A 163 13.42 0.48 12.34
C THR A 163 13.40 0.89 10.88
N THR A 164 13.78 -0.03 9.99
CA THR A 164 13.67 0.20 8.54
C THR A 164 12.22 0.43 8.11
N GLN A 165 11.24 -0.11 8.85
CA GLN A 165 9.82 0.14 8.64
C GLN A 165 9.45 1.60 8.94
N ASP A 166 9.88 2.16 10.08
CA ASP A 166 9.63 3.57 10.39
C ASP A 166 10.26 4.50 9.35
N LEU A 167 11.49 4.17 8.91
CA LEU A 167 12.20 4.94 7.89
C LEU A 167 11.51 4.85 6.50
N ALA A 168 10.90 3.72 6.18
CA ALA A 168 10.08 3.58 4.97
C ALA A 168 8.83 4.45 5.08
N TYR A 169 8.09 4.33 6.18
CA TYR A 169 6.87 5.12 6.37
C TYR A 169 7.10 6.62 6.52
N ALA A 170 8.28 7.07 6.94
CA ALA A 170 8.64 8.49 6.89
C ALA A 170 8.63 9.03 5.44
N GLN A 171 8.80 8.17 4.44
CA GLN A 171 8.82 8.53 3.03
C GLN A 171 7.44 8.50 2.35
N LEU A 172 6.44 7.82 2.91
CA LEU A 172 5.15 7.56 2.27
C LEU A 172 4.46 8.85 1.78
N GLY A 173 4.31 9.84 2.67
CA GLY A 173 3.69 11.12 2.34
C GLY A 173 4.56 11.96 1.40
N LEU A 174 5.89 11.92 1.57
CA LEU A 174 6.83 12.57 0.65
C LEU A 174 6.74 11.97 -0.76
N ALA A 175 6.61 10.64 -0.84
CA ALA A 175 6.46 9.93 -2.11
C ALA A 175 5.16 10.34 -2.82
N MET A 176 4.04 10.37 -2.10
CA MET A 176 2.76 10.82 -2.66
C MET A 176 2.82 12.28 -3.10
N TYR A 177 3.41 13.16 -2.30
CA TYR A 177 3.57 14.56 -2.66
C TYR A 177 4.45 14.72 -3.92
N TYR A 178 5.59 14.01 -4.02
CA TYR A 178 6.42 14.00 -5.23
C TYR A 178 5.66 13.39 -6.43
N TYR A 179 4.94 12.30 -6.24
CA TYR A 179 4.14 11.68 -7.29
C TYR A 179 3.13 12.65 -7.91
N LEU A 180 2.51 13.50 -7.11
CA LEU A 180 1.56 14.49 -7.59
C LEU A 180 2.26 15.71 -8.23
N THR A 181 3.34 16.17 -7.62
CA THR A 181 3.89 17.51 -7.88
C THR A 181 5.18 17.53 -8.69
N ARG A 182 5.93 16.44 -8.69
CA ARG A 182 7.31 16.40 -9.23
C ARG A 182 8.22 17.42 -8.54
N ASP A 183 8.08 17.61 -7.23
CA ASP A 183 8.90 18.52 -6.45
C ASP A 183 10.33 17.98 -6.29
N GLU A 184 11.30 18.63 -6.93
CA GLU A 184 12.68 18.18 -6.97
C GLU A 184 13.37 18.21 -5.61
N ALA A 185 12.97 19.10 -4.71
CA ALA A 185 13.51 19.12 -3.36
C ALA A 185 13.05 17.90 -2.56
N THR A 186 11.79 17.53 -2.68
CA THR A 186 11.24 16.29 -2.09
C THR A 186 11.91 15.05 -2.67
N LEU A 187 12.19 14.99 -3.97
CA LEU A 187 12.93 13.88 -4.58
C LEU A 187 14.34 13.74 -4.02
N ARG A 188 15.05 14.85 -3.82
CA ARG A 188 16.40 14.81 -3.21
C ARG A 188 16.37 14.19 -1.82
N ASP A 189 15.35 14.51 -1.01
CA ASP A 189 15.22 14.00 0.35
C ASP A 189 14.83 12.51 0.35
N LEU A 190 13.92 12.08 -0.51
CA LEU A 190 13.59 10.67 -0.73
C LEU A 190 14.82 9.85 -1.14
N LYS A 191 15.62 10.35 -2.08
CA LYS A 191 16.88 9.70 -2.51
C LYS A 191 17.89 9.60 -1.36
N ARG A 192 17.97 10.62 -0.51
CA ARG A 192 18.87 10.65 0.65
C ARG A 192 18.46 9.59 1.68
N LEU A 193 17.18 9.53 2.05
CA LEU A 193 16.69 8.57 3.03
C LEU A 193 16.75 7.14 2.52
N LYS A 194 16.37 6.89 1.25
CA LYS A 194 16.58 5.58 0.61
C LYS A 194 18.06 5.16 0.66
N ARG A 195 18.99 6.06 0.31
CA ARG A 195 20.42 5.76 0.36
C ARG A 195 20.83 5.38 1.77
N HIS A 196 20.41 6.12 2.81
CA HIS A 196 20.68 5.80 4.20
C HIS A 196 20.22 4.38 4.54
N ILE A 197 18.98 4.01 4.20
CA ILE A 197 18.43 2.67 4.46
C ILE A 197 19.28 1.60 3.77
N PHE A 198 19.51 1.71 2.48
CA PHE A 198 20.20 0.67 1.71
C PHE A 198 21.69 0.60 1.99
N THR A 199 22.33 1.65 2.52
CA THR A 199 23.75 1.59 2.93
C THR A 199 23.94 1.18 4.37
N GLN A 200 23.07 1.61 5.30
CA GLN A 200 23.26 1.33 6.72
C GLN A 200 22.62 0.01 7.16
N TYR A 201 21.49 -0.37 6.59
CA TYR A 201 20.70 -1.52 7.05
C TYR A 201 20.86 -2.75 6.14
N TRP A 202 21.48 -2.65 4.97
CA TRP A 202 21.74 -3.82 4.15
C TRP A 202 22.70 -4.77 4.86
N ASN A 203 22.24 -6.03 5.03
CA ASN A 203 23.10 -7.10 5.56
C ASN A 203 23.66 -7.94 4.38
N PRO A 204 24.98 -7.96 4.16
CA PRO A 204 25.56 -8.73 3.06
C PRO A 204 25.50 -10.25 3.26
N GLU A 205 25.41 -10.75 4.51
CA GLU A 205 25.27 -12.18 4.79
C GLU A 205 23.85 -12.67 4.50
N TRP A 206 22.83 -11.91 4.95
CA TRP A 206 21.43 -12.26 4.69
C TRP A 206 20.96 -11.87 3.28
N GLN A 207 21.73 -10.99 2.61
CA GLN A 207 21.31 -10.34 1.36
C GLN A 207 19.96 -9.61 1.48
N ALA A 208 19.66 -9.07 2.66
CA ALA A 208 18.39 -8.47 3.05
C ALA A 208 18.58 -7.23 3.94
N LEU A 209 17.56 -6.42 4.09
CA LEU A 209 17.56 -5.31 5.03
C LEU A 209 17.34 -5.81 6.47
N ARG A 210 18.13 -5.30 7.40
CA ARG A 210 17.96 -5.50 8.85
C ARG A 210 16.73 -4.76 9.35
N TRP A 211 16.18 -5.23 10.46
CA TRP A 211 15.15 -4.51 11.20
C TRP A 211 15.70 -3.22 11.83
N VAL A 212 16.74 -3.37 12.65
CA VAL A 212 17.56 -2.29 13.23
C VAL A 212 19.04 -2.60 13.05
N LYS A 213 19.90 -1.60 13.19
CA LYS A 213 21.35 -1.78 13.07
C LYS A 213 22.04 -1.92 14.43
N THR A 214 21.58 -1.16 15.43
CA THR A 214 22.20 -1.15 16.78
C THR A 214 21.92 -2.47 17.48
N ALA A 215 22.98 -3.08 18.00
CA ALA A 215 22.85 -4.24 18.88
C ALA A 215 22.10 -3.86 20.16
N SER A 216 21.18 -4.71 20.60
CA SER A 216 20.39 -4.53 21.79
C SER A 216 20.34 -5.82 22.62
N PRO A 217 20.15 -5.74 23.95
CA PRO A 217 20.10 -6.91 24.82
C PRO A 217 18.98 -7.89 24.46
N ASP A 218 17.88 -7.41 23.91
CA ASP A 218 16.74 -8.20 23.44
C ASP A 218 16.90 -8.80 22.03
N GLY A 219 18.07 -8.58 21.40
CA GLY A 219 18.40 -9.17 20.11
C GLY A 219 17.66 -8.57 18.92
N GLU A 220 17.08 -7.36 19.02
CA GLU A 220 16.35 -6.74 17.91
C GLU A 220 17.16 -6.65 16.61
N HIS A 221 18.48 -6.47 16.68
CA HIS A 221 19.37 -6.40 15.54
C HIS A 221 19.51 -7.75 14.77
N LEU A 222 19.11 -8.86 15.38
CA LEU A 222 19.08 -10.19 14.78
C LEU A 222 17.76 -10.50 14.07
N ARG A 223 16.76 -9.64 14.25
CA ARG A 223 15.44 -9.82 13.64
C ARG A 223 15.51 -9.71 12.12
N GLN A 224 14.99 -10.73 11.47
CA GLN A 224 14.74 -10.77 10.02
C GLN A 224 13.23 -10.67 9.81
N GLU A 225 12.77 -9.47 9.51
CA GLU A 225 11.36 -9.13 9.41
C GLU A 225 10.96 -8.90 7.94
N LEU A 226 9.84 -9.48 7.51
CA LEU A 226 9.26 -9.27 6.18
C LEU A 226 9.05 -7.79 5.91
N VAL A 227 8.50 -7.06 6.89
CA VAL A 227 8.17 -5.65 6.76
C VAL A 227 9.38 -4.74 6.59
N ALA A 228 10.59 -5.21 6.92
CA ALA A 228 11.82 -4.48 6.61
C ALA A 228 12.05 -4.38 5.09
N GLN A 229 11.61 -5.38 4.33
CA GLN A 229 11.69 -5.45 2.87
C GLN A 229 10.42 -4.86 2.23
N LEU A 230 9.27 -5.38 2.65
CA LEU A 230 7.95 -5.12 2.10
C LEU A 230 7.60 -3.63 2.11
N ASP A 231 7.85 -2.95 3.24
CA ASP A 231 7.46 -1.55 3.39
C ASP A 231 8.35 -0.57 2.61
N GLN A 232 9.57 -0.96 2.20
CA GLN A 232 10.33 -0.19 1.22
C GLN A 232 9.63 -0.18 -0.15
N VAL A 233 9.10 -1.31 -0.57
CA VAL A 233 8.37 -1.44 -1.82
C VAL A 233 7.10 -0.59 -1.78
N ASN A 234 6.31 -0.76 -0.73
CA ASN A 234 5.01 -0.13 -0.57
C ASN A 234 5.08 1.39 -0.38
N ALA A 235 5.90 1.86 0.55
CA ALA A 235 5.81 3.24 1.00
C ALA A 235 6.27 4.26 -0.07
N TYR A 236 7.18 3.87 -0.96
CA TYR A 236 7.70 4.84 -1.93
C TYR A 236 8.24 4.23 -3.24
N MET A 237 8.84 3.02 -3.23
CA MET A 237 9.59 2.57 -4.40
C MET A 237 8.68 2.21 -5.57
N LEU A 238 7.58 1.47 -5.33
CA LEU A 238 6.70 1.02 -6.39
C LEU A 238 5.98 2.20 -7.07
N LEU A 239 5.54 3.18 -6.27
CA LEU A 239 4.89 4.39 -6.77
C LEU A 239 5.82 5.25 -7.62
N LEU A 240 7.07 5.42 -7.18
CA LEU A 240 7.98 6.40 -7.75
C LEU A 240 8.83 5.86 -8.90
N THR A 241 9.27 4.61 -8.84
CA THR A 241 10.22 4.04 -9.80
C THR A 241 9.83 4.31 -11.27
N PRO A 242 8.56 4.12 -11.69
CA PRO A 242 8.18 4.31 -13.09
C PRO A 242 8.30 5.75 -13.59
N ILE A 243 8.27 6.73 -12.68
CA ILE A 243 8.24 8.16 -13.00
C ILE A 243 9.56 8.88 -12.72
N LEU A 244 10.57 8.17 -12.22
CA LEU A 244 11.90 8.70 -11.98
C LEU A 244 12.66 8.96 -13.30
N PRO A 245 13.67 9.86 -13.29
CA PRO A 245 14.63 9.98 -14.37
C PRO A 245 15.29 8.63 -14.70
N ALA A 246 15.74 8.46 -15.94
CA ALA A 246 16.15 7.15 -16.47
C ALA A 246 17.25 6.43 -15.62
N ALA A 247 18.25 7.17 -15.12
CA ALA A 247 19.33 6.59 -14.32
C ALA A 247 18.83 6.08 -12.97
N GLU A 248 18.07 6.90 -12.25
CA GLU A 248 17.44 6.55 -10.99
C GLU A 248 16.43 5.41 -11.17
N ARG A 249 15.62 5.45 -12.22
CA ARG A 249 14.65 4.40 -12.52
C ARG A 249 15.34 3.05 -12.67
N ARG A 250 16.44 2.94 -13.42
CA ARG A 250 17.20 1.69 -13.54
C ARG A 250 17.70 1.19 -12.19
N ALA A 251 18.30 2.06 -11.39
CA ALA A 251 18.82 1.70 -10.07
C ALA A 251 17.72 1.24 -9.11
N TRP A 252 16.59 1.97 -9.07
CA TRP A 252 15.46 1.62 -8.20
C TRP A 252 14.75 0.34 -8.68
N THR A 253 14.67 0.11 -9.99
CA THR A 253 14.16 -1.15 -10.54
C THR A 253 15.00 -2.34 -10.08
N ALA A 254 16.35 -2.22 -10.12
CA ALA A 254 17.25 -3.27 -9.63
C ALA A 254 17.05 -3.55 -8.12
N ASP A 255 16.84 -2.50 -7.32
CA ASP A 255 16.55 -2.65 -5.89
C ASP A 255 15.17 -3.29 -5.64
N LEU A 256 14.12 -2.94 -6.42
CA LEU A 256 12.82 -3.62 -6.36
C LEU A 256 12.95 -5.11 -6.65
N GLN A 257 13.67 -5.49 -7.71
CA GLN A 257 13.92 -6.89 -8.04
C GLN A 257 14.70 -7.60 -6.93
N ARG A 258 15.66 -6.90 -6.30
CA ARG A 258 16.43 -7.43 -5.17
C ARG A 258 15.53 -7.72 -3.97
N LEU A 259 14.66 -6.79 -3.58
CA LEU A 259 13.70 -6.98 -2.48
C LEU A 259 12.67 -8.08 -2.81
N ALA A 260 12.17 -8.13 -4.04
CA ALA A 260 11.27 -9.19 -4.49
C ALA A 260 11.91 -10.59 -4.35
N ARG A 261 13.18 -10.74 -4.77
CA ARG A 261 13.92 -12.00 -4.60
C ARG A 261 14.06 -12.41 -3.14
N VAL A 262 14.37 -11.45 -2.24
CA VAL A 262 14.43 -11.70 -0.79
C VAL A 262 13.08 -12.19 -0.26
N MET A 263 11.99 -11.49 -0.59
CA MET A 263 10.66 -11.87 -0.12
C MET A 263 10.27 -13.27 -0.60
N VAL A 264 10.48 -13.58 -1.88
CA VAL A 264 10.13 -14.90 -2.45
C VAL A 264 11.04 -16.02 -1.92
N LYS A 265 12.35 -15.79 -1.84
CA LYS A 265 13.31 -16.82 -1.43
C LYS A 265 13.18 -17.16 0.06
N ASP A 266 13.10 -16.14 0.92
CA ASP A 266 13.30 -16.31 2.35
C ASP A 266 11.97 -16.39 3.13
N TYR A 267 10.96 -15.65 2.71
CA TYR A 267 9.71 -15.48 3.46
C TYR A 267 8.51 -16.23 2.87
N HIS A 268 8.52 -16.59 1.59
CA HIS A 268 7.39 -17.26 0.95
C HIS A 268 7.28 -18.73 1.36
N ASP A 269 6.08 -19.14 1.76
CA ASP A 269 5.68 -20.53 1.96
C ASP A 269 4.80 -20.98 0.78
N ALA A 270 5.38 -21.75 -0.13
CA ALA A 270 4.70 -22.20 -1.34
C ALA A 270 3.58 -23.22 -1.05
N GLU A 271 3.67 -23.98 0.04
CA GLU A 271 2.65 -24.97 0.43
C GLU A 271 1.38 -24.30 0.96
N ARG A 272 1.56 -23.27 1.81
CA ARG A 272 0.45 -22.54 2.43
C ARG A 272 0.06 -21.29 1.66
N HIS A 273 0.82 -20.91 0.67
CA HIS A 273 0.67 -19.61 -0.05
C HIS A 273 0.67 -18.41 0.89
N LEU A 274 1.53 -18.42 1.91
CA LEU A 274 1.69 -17.34 2.89
C LEU A 274 3.10 -16.74 2.79
N PHE A 275 3.25 -15.56 3.40
CA PHE A 275 4.56 -14.98 3.70
C PHE A 275 4.77 -14.97 5.21
N TRP A 276 5.86 -15.58 5.66
CA TRP A 276 6.26 -15.53 7.06
C TRP A 276 6.65 -14.11 7.44
N GLY A 277 6.10 -13.61 8.55
CA GLY A 277 6.40 -12.26 9.02
C GLY A 277 7.80 -12.12 9.59
N SER A 278 8.36 -13.22 10.10
CA SER A 278 9.66 -13.24 10.76
C SER A 278 10.41 -14.55 10.51
N LEU A 279 11.74 -14.45 10.40
CA LEU A 279 12.64 -15.60 10.22
C LEU A 279 13.58 -15.81 11.40
N HIS A 280 13.55 -14.96 12.44
CA HIS A 280 14.39 -15.10 13.62
C HIS A 280 13.70 -15.92 14.71
N ASP A 281 14.50 -16.60 15.54
CA ASP A 281 13.99 -17.32 16.70
C ASP A 281 13.48 -16.36 17.81
N PRO A 282 12.46 -16.76 18.59
CA PRO A 282 11.66 -18.00 18.49
C PRO A 282 10.43 -17.89 17.55
N ALA A 283 10.28 -16.79 16.84
CA ALA A 283 9.06 -16.46 16.06
C ALA A 283 9.07 -16.99 14.63
N GLN A 284 10.22 -17.53 14.17
CA GLN A 284 10.41 -17.87 12.75
C GLN A 284 9.42 -18.94 12.26
N LYS A 285 8.89 -18.71 11.04
CA LYS A 285 8.05 -19.64 10.27
C LYS A 285 6.95 -20.30 11.10
N LYS A 286 6.31 -19.51 11.97
CA LYS A 286 5.28 -19.97 12.89
C LYS A 286 3.97 -19.27 12.64
N LEU A 287 2.89 -20.04 12.43
CA LEU A 287 1.54 -19.49 12.36
C LEU A 287 1.20 -18.75 13.66
N GLY A 288 0.51 -17.62 13.54
CA GLY A 288 0.19 -16.74 14.65
C GLY A 288 1.35 -15.84 15.10
N SER A 289 2.55 -15.98 14.53
CA SER A 289 3.64 -15.05 14.79
C SER A 289 3.36 -13.67 14.22
N ARG A 290 4.09 -12.67 14.70
CA ARG A 290 3.97 -11.28 14.28
C ARG A 290 4.14 -11.16 12.76
N HIS A 291 3.33 -10.35 12.12
CA HIS A 291 3.32 -10.08 10.68
C HIS A 291 3.04 -11.32 9.79
N THR A 292 2.68 -12.47 10.39
CA THR A 292 2.22 -13.66 9.67
C THR A 292 0.70 -13.67 9.65
N ASP A 293 0.12 -12.98 8.69
CA ASP A 293 -1.31 -12.76 8.52
C ASP A 293 -1.67 -12.61 7.03
N PHE A 294 -2.96 -12.59 6.73
CA PHE A 294 -3.43 -12.47 5.36
C PHE A 294 -3.18 -11.08 4.75
N GLY A 295 -3.11 -10.02 5.57
CA GLY A 295 -2.85 -8.67 5.09
C GLY A 295 -1.43 -8.51 4.54
N HIS A 296 -0.39 -8.91 5.31
CA HIS A 296 0.99 -8.88 4.82
C HIS A 296 1.19 -9.81 3.63
N THR A 297 0.50 -10.96 3.63
CA THR A 297 0.55 -11.91 2.51
C THR A 297 -0.10 -11.32 1.26
N ALA A 298 -1.30 -10.76 1.37
CA ALA A 298 -2.00 -10.10 0.26
C ALA A 298 -1.17 -8.94 -0.31
N LYS A 299 -0.63 -8.13 0.60
CA LYS A 299 0.25 -7.01 0.29
C LYS A 299 1.50 -7.45 -0.48
N ALA A 300 2.15 -8.53 -0.03
CA ALA A 300 3.30 -9.09 -0.74
C ALA A 300 2.92 -9.53 -2.16
N TYR A 301 1.80 -10.23 -2.34
CA TYR A 301 1.41 -10.74 -3.65
C TYR A 301 1.06 -9.62 -4.65
N TRP A 302 0.25 -8.62 -4.28
CA TRP A 302 -0.06 -7.57 -5.26
C TRP A 302 1.17 -6.72 -5.60
N MET A 303 2.09 -6.52 -4.65
CA MET A 303 3.34 -5.81 -4.94
C MET A 303 4.26 -6.62 -5.86
N LEU A 304 4.41 -7.92 -5.63
CA LEU A 304 5.20 -8.79 -6.49
C LEU A 304 4.63 -8.83 -7.90
N GLU A 305 3.32 -8.87 -8.03
CA GLU A 305 2.64 -8.80 -9.32
C GLU A 305 2.96 -7.48 -10.05
N ARG A 306 2.88 -6.33 -9.34
CA ARG A 306 3.25 -5.02 -9.91
C ARG A 306 4.74 -4.92 -10.26
N ILE A 307 5.63 -5.47 -9.42
CA ILE A 307 7.07 -5.53 -9.72
C ILE A 307 7.30 -6.40 -10.96
N GLY A 308 6.70 -7.57 -11.04
CA GLY A 308 6.81 -8.47 -12.18
C GLY A 308 6.40 -7.80 -13.49
N ARG A 309 5.27 -7.08 -13.51
CA ARG A 309 4.85 -6.30 -14.69
C ARG A 309 5.84 -5.17 -15.02
N LEU A 310 6.27 -4.40 -14.03
CA LEU A 310 7.22 -3.31 -14.22
C LEU A 310 8.56 -3.79 -14.80
N THR A 311 8.99 -4.99 -14.42
CA THR A 311 10.28 -5.57 -14.80
C THR A 311 10.19 -6.60 -15.92
N GLN A 312 8.97 -6.88 -16.42
CA GLN A 312 8.68 -7.90 -17.44
C GLN A 312 9.11 -9.32 -16.99
N ASP A 313 9.04 -9.59 -15.68
CA ASP A 313 9.31 -10.89 -15.08
C ASP A 313 8.02 -11.70 -14.97
N GLN A 314 7.73 -12.50 -16.00
CA GLN A 314 6.50 -13.29 -16.05
C GLN A 314 6.45 -14.36 -14.95
N ALA A 315 7.56 -14.95 -14.57
CA ALA A 315 7.61 -15.95 -13.50
C ALA A 315 7.18 -15.35 -12.16
N LEU A 316 7.57 -14.09 -11.89
CA LEU A 316 7.14 -13.36 -10.70
C LEU A 316 5.65 -13.01 -10.75
N VAL A 317 5.12 -12.62 -11.92
CA VAL A 317 3.68 -12.39 -12.12
C VAL A 317 2.89 -13.67 -11.87
N ASP A 318 3.32 -14.80 -12.41
CA ASP A 318 2.64 -16.09 -12.28
C ASP A 318 2.63 -16.58 -10.83
N LEU A 319 3.76 -16.47 -10.12
CA LEU A 319 3.86 -16.77 -8.69
C LEU A 319 2.89 -15.90 -7.88
N ALA A 320 2.91 -14.59 -8.09
CA ALA A 320 2.09 -13.65 -7.37
C ALA A 320 0.60 -13.85 -7.64
N THR A 321 0.22 -14.10 -8.89
CA THR A 321 -1.16 -14.36 -9.29
C THR A 321 -1.68 -15.67 -8.71
N THR A 322 -0.89 -16.76 -8.79
CA THR A 322 -1.26 -18.07 -8.26
C THR A 322 -1.43 -18.05 -6.75
N GLY A 323 -0.43 -17.51 -6.03
CA GLY A 323 -0.46 -17.39 -4.58
C GLY A 323 -1.54 -16.40 -4.11
N GLY A 324 -1.71 -15.28 -4.82
CA GLY A 324 -2.75 -14.30 -4.53
C GLY A 324 -4.16 -14.91 -4.62
N ARG A 325 -4.46 -15.68 -5.66
CA ARG A 325 -5.72 -16.42 -5.77
C ARG A 325 -5.90 -17.43 -4.63
N ALA A 326 -4.84 -18.10 -4.22
CA ALA A 326 -4.90 -19.08 -3.14
C ALA A 326 -5.19 -18.41 -1.79
N VAL A 327 -4.51 -17.31 -1.44
CA VAL A 327 -4.77 -16.62 -0.18
C VAL A 327 -6.15 -15.98 -0.14
N LEU A 328 -6.66 -15.43 -1.26
CA LEU A 328 -8.03 -14.92 -1.32
C LEU A 328 -9.07 -16.01 -1.01
N ARG A 329 -8.90 -17.23 -1.57
CA ARG A 329 -9.78 -18.37 -1.24
C ARG A 329 -9.67 -18.78 0.21
N GLN A 330 -8.46 -18.77 0.80
CA GLN A 330 -8.26 -19.12 2.21
C GLN A 330 -8.86 -18.07 3.16
N ALA A 331 -8.73 -16.80 2.82
CA ALA A 331 -9.18 -15.69 3.66
C ALA A 331 -10.68 -15.45 3.58
N TYR A 332 -11.35 -15.86 2.51
CA TYR A 332 -12.78 -15.60 2.34
C TYR A 332 -13.65 -16.45 3.24
N LEU A 333 -14.58 -15.82 3.94
CA LEU A 333 -15.54 -16.43 4.86
C LEU A 333 -16.94 -16.44 4.20
N PRO A 334 -17.33 -17.52 3.50
CA PRO A 334 -18.55 -17.52 2.65
C PRO A 334 -19.84 -17.24 3.43
N ALA A 335 -19.92 -17.72 4.67
CA ALA A 335 -21.12 -17.56 5.51
C ALA A 335 -21.44 -16.08 5.78
N SER A 336 -20.42 -15.26 6.05
CA SER A 336 -20.57 -13.81 6.28
C SER A 336 -20.32 -12.97 5.04
N GLY A 337 -19.66 -13.50 4.00
CA GLY A 337 -19.24 -12.73 2.82
C GLY A 337 -18.13 -11.74 3.12
N THR A 338 -17.25 -12.04 4.05
CA THR A 338 -16.20 -11.14 4.54
C THR A 338 -14.84 -11.81 4.50
N TRP A 339 -13.78 -11.03 4.71
CA TRP A 339 -12.43 -11.56 4.88
C TRP A 339 -12.16 -11.99 6.33
N GLY A 340 -11.36 -13.04 6.48
CA GLY A 340 -10.68 -13.38 7.73
C GLY A 340 -9.33 -12.67 7.82
N SER A 341 -8.73 -12.66 9.02
CA SER A 341 -7.50 -11.90 9.28
C SER A 341 -6.22 -12.71 9.15
N ARG A 342 -6.23 -13.98 9.52
CA ARG A 342 -5.04 -14.85 9.54
C ARG A 342 -5.39 -16.33 9.62
N LEU A 343 -4.44 -17.16 9.24
CA LEU A 343 -4.47 -18.57 9.53
C LEU A 343 -3.93 -18.79 10.97
N ARG A 344 -4.70 -19.51 11.80
CA ARG A 344 -4.31 -19.83 13.17
C ARG A 344 -3.50 -21.14 13.23
N PRO A 345 -2.78 -21.40 14.34
CA PRO A 345 -1.99 -22.63 14.51
C PRO A 345 -2.81 -23.94 14.39
N ASP A 346 -4.09 -23.89 14.72
CA ASP A 346 -5.04 -25.02 14.60
C ASP A 346 -5.62 -25.20 13.18
N GLY A 347 -5.17 -24.39 12.21
CA GLY A 347 -5.65 -24.40 10.83
C GLY A 347 -6.94 -23.62 10.59
N SER A 348 -7.58 -23.09 11.63
CA SER A 348 -8.77 -22.25 11.48
C SER A 348 -8.44 -20.85 11.01
N VAL A 349 -9.42 -20.16 10.41
CA VAL A 349 -9.29 -18.77 9.99
C VAL A 349 -9.79 -17.83 11.07
N GLY A 350 -8.98 -16.82 11.41
CA GLY A 350 -9.36 -15.76 12.34
C GLY A 350 -10.50 -14.92 11.76
N THR A 351 -11.59 -14.76 12.53
CA THR A 351 -12.83 -14.11 12.06
C THR A 351 -12.91 -12.62 12.35
N GLY A 352 -12.08 -12.08 13.26
CA GLY A 352 -11.99 -10.64 13.50
C GLY A 352 -11.46 -9.88 12.27
N LYS A 353 -11.84 -8.63 12.15
CA LYS A 353 -11.52 -7.77 11.00
C LYS A 353 -10.59 -6.64 11.44
N GLU A 354 -9.38 -6.61 10.93
CA GLU A 354 -8.48 -5.47 11.05
C GLU A 354 -8.61 -4.61 9.79
N TRP A 355 -8.78 -3.29 9.94
CA TRP A 355 -9.05 -2.37 8.83
C TRP A 355 -8.06 -2.50 7.66
N TRP A 356 -6.77 -2.60 7.98
CA TRP A 356 -5.72 -2.64 6.98
C TRP A 356 -5.62 -4.01 6.30
N ILE A 357 -5.78 -5.12 7.05
CA ILE A 357 -5.81 -6.48 6.48
C ILE A 357 -6.98 -6.61 5.50
N TYR A 358 -8.13 -6.06 5.90
CA TYR A 358 -9.34 -6.08 5.09
C TYR A 358 -9.14 -5.31 3.78
N ALA A 359 -8.59 -4.09 3.87
CA ALA A 359 -8.28 -3.25 2.71
C ALA A 359 -7.27 -3.91 1.76
N GLU A 360 -6.22 -4.55 2.29
CA GLU A 360 -5.20 -5.22 1.47
C GLU A 360 -5.75 -6.45 0.72
N LEU A 361 -6.70 -7.19 1.31
CA LEU A 361 -7.36 -8.31 0.65
C LEU A 361 -8.29 -7.84 -0.48
N ASP A 362 -9.08 -6.80 -0.26
CA ASP A 362 -9.87 -6.17 -1.32
C ASP A 362 -8.97 -5.61 -2.43
N GLN A 363 -7.84 -4.98 -2.09
CA GLN A 363 -6.88 -4.45 -3.06
C GLN A 363 -6.25 -5.56 -3.89
N LEU A 364 -5.89 -6.69 -3.29
CA LEU A 364 -5.38 -7.85 -4.02
C LEU A 364 -6.44 -8.39 -4.98
N ALA A 365 -7.68 -8.61 -4.51
CA ALA A 365 -8.78 -9.10 -5.35
C ALA A 365 -9.05 -8.16 -6.53
N ALA A 366 -9.13 -6.85 -6.26
CA ALA A 366 -9.35 -5.80 -7.27
C ALA A 366 -8.20 -5.73 -8.29
N THR A 367 -6.95 -5.83 -7.82
CA THR A 367 -5.76 -5.83 -8.69
C THR A 367 -5.75 -7.05 -9.63
N LEU A 368 -6.02 -8.24 -9.09
CA LEU A 368 -6.06 -9.46 -9.90
C LEU A 368 -7.26 -9.47 -10.87
N ALA A 369 -8.37 -8.84 -10.50
CA ALA A 369 -9.57 -8.74 -11.34
C ALA A 369 -9.32 -7.96 -12.64
N LEU A 370 -8.35 -7.06 -12.69
CA LEU A 370 -7.99 -6.35 -13.94
C LEU A 370 -7.51 -7.31 -15.03
N ALA A 371 -6.87 -8.42 -14.66
CA ALA A 371 -6.40 -9.45 -15.62
C ALA A 371 -7.37 -10.64 -15.71
N ASP A 372 -8.11 -10.93 -14.64
CA ASP A 372 -9.08 -12.03 -14.54
C ASP A 372 -10.31 -11.56 -13.75
N PRO A 373 -11.37 -11.09 -14.43
CA PRO A 373 -12.57 -10.56 -13.79
C PRO A 373 -13.25 -11.51 -12.79
N THR A 374 -12.99 -12.82 -12.84
CA THR A 374 -13.54 -13.78 -11.86
C THR A 374 -13.04 -13.51 -10.44
N GLN A 375 -11.89 -12.85 -10.29
CA GLN A 375 -11.33 -12.49 -8.98
C GLN A 375 -12.12 -11.36 -8.30
N ALA A 376 -13.00 -10.67 -9.01
CA ALA A 376 -13.91 -9.70 -8.44
C ALA A 376 -15.10 -10.33 -7.68
N ALA A 377 -15.31 -11.63 -7.76
CA ALA A 377 -16.47 -12.32 -7.19
C ALA A 377 -16.74 -12.03 -5.70
N PRO A 378 -15.75 -11.92 -4.80
CA PRO A 378 -16.00 -11.58 -3.39
C PRO A 378 -16.29 -10.09 -3.16
N LEU A 379 -15.83 -9.19 -4.06
CA LEU A 379 -15.80 -7.74 -3.83
C LEU A 379 -17.18 -7.10 -3.55
N PRO A 380 -18.29 -7.49 -4.17
CA PRO A 380 -19.59 -6.91 -3.82
C PRO A 380 -19.93 -7.04 -2.34
N ARG A 381 -19.73 -8.23 -1.76
CA ARG A 381 -20.04 -8.50 -0.36
C ARG A 381 -19.01 -7.90 0.60
N THR A 382 -17.74 -7.98 0.25
CA THR A 382 -16.67 -7.45 1.10
C THR A 382 -16.69 -5.92 1.13
N ALA A 383 -16.93 -5.27 0.00
CA ALA A 383 -17.08 -3.80 -0.06
C ALA A 383 -18.37 -3.34 0.65
N ASP A 384 -19.51 -4.05 0.53
CA ASP A 384 -20.72 -3.73 1.27
C ASP A 384 -20.48 -3.80 2.79
N PHE A 385 -19.79 -4.84 3.26
CA PHE A 385 -19.37 -4.95 4.67
C PHE A 385 -18.49 -3.77 5.09
N TRP A 386 -17.50 -3.40 4.27
CA TRP A 386 -16.65 -2.23 4.54
C TRP A 386 -17.47 -0.97 4.71
N PHE A 387 -18.34 -0.65 3.78
CA PHE A 387 -19.14 0.57 3.80
C PHE A 387 -20.13 0.63 4.98
N ARG A 388 -20.70 -0.51 5.40
CA ARG A 388 -21.75 -0.54 6.42
C ARG A 388 -21.27 -0.84 7.82
N ARG A 389 -20.14 -1.54 7.98
CA ARG A 389 -19.70 -2.06 9.28
C ARG A 389 -18.33 -1.55 9.71
N MET A 390 -17.45 -1.25 8.74
CA MET A 390 -16.11 -0.73 9.08
C MET A 390 -16.12 0.79 9.25
N VAL A 391 -17.02 1.51 8.59
CA VAL A 391 -17.17 2.97 8.71
C VAL A 391 -17.92 3.33 9.99
N ASP A 392 -17.42 4.33 10.72
CA ASP A 392 -18.18 4.98 11.80
C ASP A 392 -19.25 5.91 11.16
N PRO A 393 -20.54 5.57 11.27
CA PRO A 393 -21.59 6.33 10.60
C PRO A 393 -21.87 7.69 11.24
N VAL A 394 -21.34 7.95 12.44
CA VAL A 394 -21.57 9.19 13.20
C VAL A 394 -20.41 10.16 13.05
N ASN A 395 -19.20 9.66 13.28
CA ASN A 395 -17.99 10.49 13.31
C ASN A 395 -17.06 10.23 12.14
N HIS A 396 -17.51 9.49 11.11
CA HIS A 396 -16.74 9.18 9.91
C HIS A 396 -15.46 8.36 10.16
N GLU A 397 -14.69 8.09 9.09
CA GLU A 397 -13.51 7.22 9.09
C GLU A 397 -13.85 5.78 9.52
N VAL A 398 -12.95 4.84 9.27
CA VAL A 398 -13.17 3.44 9.60
C VAL A 398 -12.64 3.11 11.01
N TRP A 399 -13.28 2.16 11.66
CA TRP A 399 -12.82 1.59 12.93
C TRP A 399 -11.46 0.89 12.76
N GLY A 400 -10.74 0.69 13.85
CA GLY A 400 -9.51 -0.11 13.86
C GLY A 400 -9.74 -1.58 13.53
N GLY A 401 -10.95 -2.04 13.73
CA GLY A 401 -11.41 -3.38 13.42
C GLY A 401 -12.77 -3.68 14.00
N THR A 402 -13.28 -4.87 13.71
CA THR A 402 -14.51 -5.41 14.29
C THR A 402 -14.29 -6.84 14.77
N GLY A 403 -15.14 -7.31 15.67
CA GLY A 403 -15.29 -8.72 15.98
C GLY A 403 -15.71 -9.55 14.76
N GLY A 404 -15.91 -10.84 14.96
CA GLY A 404 -16.50 -11.74 13.96
C GLY A 404 -18.03 -11.72 14.00
N ALA A 405 -18.64 -12.53 13.09
CA ALA A 405 -20.10 -12.75 13.11
C ALA A 405 -20.54 -13.35 14.46
N PRO A 406 -21.81 -13.11 14.89
CA PRO A 406 -22.85 -12.40 14.10
C PRO A 406 -22.83 -10.89 14.24
N ASP A 407 -22.27 -10.33 15.31
CA ASP A 407 -22.54 -8.95 15.70
C ASP A 407 -21.62 -7.94 15.02
N PHE A 408 -20.37 -8.32 14.72
CA PHE A 408 -19.36 -7.46 14.10
C PHE A 408 -19.16 -6.14 14.86
N GLU A 409 -19.19 -6.20 16.19
CA GLU A 409 -18.98 -5.00 17.01
C GLU A 409 -17.61 -4.37 16.76
N PRO A 410 -17.54 -3.04 16.65
CA PRO A 410 -16.27 -2.32 16.57
C PRO A 410 -15.36 -2.65 17.75
N TRP A 411 -14.06 -2.80 17.48
CA TRP A 411 -13.10 -2.98 18.55
C TRP A 411 -13.03 -1.72 19.43
N PRO A 412 -12.97 -1.90 20.75
CA PRO A 412 -12.80 -0.78 21.65
C PRO A 412 -11.44 -0.11 21.45
N GLY A 413 -11.35 1.18 21.73
CA GLY A 413 -10.14 1.97 21.63
C GLY A 413 -10.19 3.06 20.57
N PRO A 414 -9.12 3.85 20.44
CA PRO A 414 -9.09 4.99 19.54
C PRO A 414 -9.04 4.56 18.08
N LYS A 415 -9.81 5.25 17.23
CA LYS A 415 -9.72 5.11 15.76
C LYS A 415 -8.38 5.58 15.20
N ILE A 416 -7.72 6.51 15.87
CA ILE A 416 -6.45 7.10 15.46
C ILE A 416 -5.42 6.91 16.57
N HIS A 417 -4.34 6.21 16.26
CA HIS A 417 -3.25 5.91 17.18
C HIS A 417 -1.95 5.68 16.38
N GLN A 418 -0.83 5.43 17.05
CA GLN A 418 0.51 5.34 16.44
C GLN A 418 0.66 4.42 15.21
N TRP A 419 -0.34 3.58 14.88
CA TRP A 419 -0.35 2.75 13.68
C TRP A 419 -1.57 2.97 12.78
N LYS A 420 -2.72 3.35 13.36
CA LYS A 420 -3.98 3.56 12.63
C LYS A 420 -4.16 5.01 12.22
N SER A 421 -4.24 5.25 10.92
CA SER A 421 -4.52 6.55 10.30
C SER A 421 -5.39 6.36 9.07
N GLY A 422 -5.67 7.43 8.33
CA GLY A 422 -6.41 7.39 7.06
C GLY A 422 -5.65 6.80 5.87
N TYR A 423 -4.42 6.29 6.05
CA TYR A 423 -3.61 5.79 4.93
C TYR A 423 -4.30 4.63 4.19
N HIS A 424 -4.57 3.51 4.90
CA HIS A 424 -5.17 2.34 4.25
C HIS A 424 -6.61 2.58 3.79
N SER A 425 -7.41 3.38 4.51
CA SER A 425 -8.76 3.72 4.08
C SER A 425 -8.78 4.56 2.80
N ALA A 426 -7.87 5.54 2.68
CA ALA A 426 -7.73 6.33 1.47
C ALA A 426 -7.17 5.53 0.29
N GLU A 427 -6.17 4.66 0.51
CA GLU A 427 -5.62 3.79 -0.53
C GLU A 427 -6.68 2.81 -1.02
N HIS A 428 -7.44 2.20 -0.11
CA HIS A 428 -8.55 1.30 -0.45
C HIS A 428 -9.60 2.00 -1.32
N ALA A 429 -10.01 3.22 -0.96
CA ALA A 429 -10.94 3.99 -1.77
C ALA A 429 -10.37 4.35 -3.15
N LEU A 430 -9.09 4.74 -3.23
CA LEU A 430 -8.43 5.06 -4.50
C LEU A 430 -8.31 3.83 -5.41
N VAL A 431 -7.86 2.70 -4.88
CA VAL A 431 -7.72 1.45 -5.67
C VAL A 431 -9.11 0.92 -6.05
N GLY A 432 -10.06 0.94 -5.12
CA GLY A 432 -11.45 0.57 -5.39
C GLY A 432 -12.06 1.42 -6.51
N TYR A 433 -11.85 2.74 -6.49
CA TYR A 433 -12.28 3.64 -7.57
C TYR A 433 -11.66 3.26 -8.92
N LEU A 434 -10.31 3.12 -8.96
CA LEU A 434 -9.58 2.86 -10.20
C LEU A 434 -10.00 1.53 -10.83
N THR A 435 -10.05 0.48 -10.03
CA THR A 435 -10.38 -0.87 -10.50
C THR A 435 -11.85 -1.03 -10.85
N ALA A 436 -12.76 -0.38 -10.10
CA ALA A 436 -14.18 -0.34 -10.45
C ALA A 436 -14.40 0.33 -11.83
N GLN A 437 -13.79 1.51 -12.06
CA GLN A 437 -13.88 2.19 -13.37
C GLN A 437 -13.38 1.27 -14.50
N ALA A 438 -12.24 0.60 -14.30
CA ALA A 438 -11.70 -0.32 -15.31
C ALA A 438 -12.62 -1.51 -15.59
N LEU A 439 -13.15 -2.14 -14.53
CA LEU A 439 -14.03 -3.30 -14.65
C LEU A 439 -15.38 -2.95 -15.27
N HIS A 440 -15.92 -1.75 -15.01
CA HIS A 440 -17.14 -1.25 -15.67
C HIS A 440 -16.88 -0.67 -17.07
N GLY A 441 -15.62 -0.69 -17.57
CA GLY A 441 -15.27 -0.15 -18.89
C GLY A 441 -15.26 1.39 -18.95
N GLU A 442 -15.18 2.05 -17.80
CA GLU A 442 -15.21 3.49 -17.68
C GLU A 442 -13.81 4.09 -17.54
N SER A 443 -13.69 5.39 -17.73
CA SER A 443 -12.44 6.10 -17.51
C SER A 443 -12.29 6.59 -16.06
N ALA A 444 -11.09 6.41 -15.47
CA ALA A 444 -10.77 6.95 -14.16
C ALA A 444 -10.18 8.36 -14.27
N THR A 445 -10.82 9.34 -13.64
CA THR A 445 -10.34 10.72 -13.62
C THR A 445 -9.50 10.99 -12.38
N LEU A 446 -8.27 11.48 -12.58
CA LEU A 446 -7.30 11.79 -11.54
C LEU A 446 -6.70 13.18 -11.73
N TYR A 447 -6.28 13.80 -10.61
CA TYR A 447 -5.71 15.14 -10.59
C TYR A 447 -4.25 15.14 -10.15
N PHE A 448 -3.42 15.94 -10.82
CA PHE A 448 -1.98 16.10 -10.56
C PHE A 448 -1.63 17.58 -10.52
N ALA A 449 -0.46 17.88 -9.94
CA ALA A 449 0.05 19.25 -9.79
C ALA A 449 1.51 19.41 -10.30
N PRO A 450 1.88 18.91 -11.49
CA PRO A 450 3.25 19.02 -11.99
C PRO A 450 3.61 20.45 -12.41
N PRO A 451 4.91 20.77 -12.56
CA PRO A 451 5.34 22.06 -13.09
C PRO A 451 5.06 22.22 -14.60
N SER A 452 4.85 21.13 -15.31
CA SER A 452 4.58 21.11 -16.74
C SER A 452 3.38 20.22 -17.08
N ALA A 453 2.51 20.72 -17.97
CA ALA A 453 1.42 19.93 -18.52
C ALA A 453 1.89 18.69 -19.31
N LYS A 454 3.17 18.61 -19.70
CA LYS A 454 3.76 17.48 -20.44
C LYS A 454 4.41 16.42 -19.53
N ALA A 455 4.35 16.56 -18.19
CA ALA A 455 4.93 15.59 -17.27
C ALA A 455 4.37 14.17 -17.52
N LEU A 456 5.20 13.16 -17.31
CA LEU A 456 4.76 11.75 -17.33
C LEU A 456 3.83 11.53 -16.14
N LEU A 457 2.59 11.12 -16.40
CA LEU A 457 1.56 10.84 -15.40
C LEU A 457 1.11 9.38 -15.54
N ARG A 458 0.86 8.74 -14.42
CA ARG A 458 0.42 7.34 -14.33
C ARG A 458 -0.76 7.24 -13.36
N PRO A 459 -1.67 6.28 -13.52
CA PRO A 459 -2.79 6.07 -12.60
C PRO A 459 -2.34 5.23 -11.39
N TYR A 460 -1.68 5.87 -10.44
CA TYR A 460 -1.18 5.26 -9.20
C TYR A 460 -0.21 4.09 -9.49
N PHE A 461 -0.42 2.89 -8.94
CA PHE A 461 0.41 1.71 -9.19
C PHE A 461 0.14 1.03 -10.53
N PHE A 462 -0.89 1.46 -11.26
CA PHE A 462 -1.33 0.82 -12.48
C PHE A 462 -0.70 1.43 -13.73
N GLU A 463 -0.86 0.75 -14.83
CA GLU A 463 -0.68 1.27 -16.16
C GLU A 463 -2.04 1.68 -16.73
N GLY A 464 -2.04 2.61 -17.67
CA GLY A 464 -3.26 3.04 -18.34
C GLY A 464 -2.95 3.97 -19.50
N ALA A 465 -3.88 4.03 -20.46
CA ALA A 465 -3.83 4.99 -21.55
C ALA A 465 -4.50 6.31 -21.11
N ILE A 466 -3.95 7.44 -21.54
CA ILE A 466 -4.56 8.76 -21.32
C ILE A 466 -5.60 9.00 -22.41
N ALA A 467 -6.88 9.01 -22.03
CA ALA A 467 -7.97 9.33 -22.93
C ALA A 467 -8.15 10.85 -23.09
N THR A 468 -8.10 11.59 -21.98
CA THR A 468 -8.18 13.05 -22.01
C THR A 468 -7.22 13.67 -21.00
N ARG A 469 -6.75 14.89 -21.31
CA ARG A 469 -5.86 15.66 -20.44
C ARG A 469 -6.24 17.15 -20.53
N ARG A 470 -6.62 17.72 -19.39
CA ARG A 470 -6.90 19.16 -19.25
C ARG A 470 -5.91 19.78 -18.28
N SER A 471 -5.52 21.03 -18.51
CA SER A 471 -4.53 21.69 -17.67
C SER A 471 -4.84 23.17 -17.52
N GLU A 472 -4.84 23.64 -16.28
CA GLU A 472 -5.08 25.01 -15.89
C GLU A 472 -4.06 25.48 -14.83
N PRO A 473 -3.85 26.79 -14.62
CA PRO A 473 -3.07 27.26 -13.48
C PRO A 473 -3.64 26.73 -12.16
N LEU A 474 -2.77 26.40 -11.20
CA LEU A 474 -3.19 25.90 -9.90
C LEU A 474 -3.17 27.04 -8.86
N PRO A 475 -4.33 27.50 -8.37
CA PRO A 475 -4.39 28.55 -7.36
C PRO A 475 -3.60 28.20 -6.10
N GLY A 476 -2.82 29.16 -5.57
CA GLY A 476 -2.01 28.96 -4.36
C GLY A 476 -0.72 28.13 -4.55
N PHE A 477 -0.39 27.77 -5.81
CA PHE A 477 0.83 27.01 -6.14
C PHE A 477 1.55 27.60 -7.34
N PRO A 478 2.33 28.67 -7.15
CA PRO A 478 3.07 29.32 -8.24
C PRO A 478 3.96 28.32 -9.01
N GLY A 479 3.96 28.44 -10.34
CA GLY A 479 4.74 27.55 -11.20
C GLY A 479 4.19 26.11 -11.34
N ARG A 480 3.00 25.81 -10.81
CA ARG A 480 2.34 24.50 -10.94
C ARG A 480 1.03 24.60 -11.70
N ARG A 481 0.64 23.50 -12.27
CA ARG A 481 -0.61 23.37 -13.03
C ARG A 481 -1.50 22.31 -12.41
N LYS A 482 -2.79 22.57 -12.28
CA LYS A 482 -3.79 21.53 -12.05
C LYS A 482 -3.97 20.77 -13.36
N VAL A 483 -3.60 19.51 -13.36
CA VAL A 483 -3.74 18.64 -14.53
C VAL A 483 -4.74 17.54 -14.20
N GLN A 484 -5.90 17.59 -14.86
CA GLN A 484 -6.93 16.56 -14.83
C GLN A 484 -6.67 15.55 -15.95
N VAL A 485 -6.64 14.28 -15.64
CA VAL A 485 -6.40 13.20 -16.60
C VAL A 485 -7.46 12.12 -16.45
N ALA A 486 -8.09 11.73 -17.54
CA ALA A 486 -8.91 10.54 -17.62
C ALA A 486 -8.07 9.39 -18.17
N PHE A 487 -7.95 8.32 -17.41
CA PHE A 487 -7.25 7.09 -17.78
C PHE A 487 -8.22 6.00 -18.18
N THR A 488 -7.85 5.25 -19.21
CA THR A 488 -8.56 4.04 -19.71
C THR A 488 -7.58 2.88 -19.80
N ALA A 489 -8.09 1.68 -20.08
CA ALA A 489 -7.30 0.46 -20.22
C ALA A 489 -6.33 0.25 -19.04
N LEU A 490 -6.86 0.39 -17.83
CA LEU A 490 -6.10 0.16 -16.58
C LEU A 490 -5.73 -1.33 -16.48
N ARG A 491 -4.48 -1.59 -16.11
CA ARG A 491 -3.96 -2.95 -15.97
C ARG A 491 -2.80 -3.03 -14.95
#